data_530131f63b9c9adce8fa703e10dadd62
#
_entry.id   530131f63b9c9adce8fa703e10dadd62
#
_cell.length_a   1.000
_cell.length_b   1.000
_cell.length_c   1.000
_cell.angle_alpha   90.00
_cell.angle_beta   90.00
_cell.angle_gamma   90.00
#
_symmetry.space_group_name_H-M   'P 1'
#
loop_
_entity.id
_entity.type
_entity.pdbx_description
1 polymer ?
#
loop_
_entity_poly.entity_id
_entity_poly.type
_entity_poly.pdbx_seq_one_letter_code
_entity_poly.pdbx_strand_id
1 'polypeptide(L)'
;MTTSYPKIGGNGGEANEGRVLLSQTTGFGKPAGYDPIAWQARCDLAAAYHLCNQMDLNEGICNHLTVMVPGTSDRFLCVPYGLLWDEVTASNLLMLDESGNVLEGEGEIDATAFFIHAAIHATGVVCVLHTHTPNVTALCCTEDFTLHMCHQNSLRFAGDVAYDPTFNGLVLDREEGDRLVKVMNGKRVLMHANHGVIICGDSVAEAFDDLYYLERAAEVQILAMSTGKALRIVPENVANQFLVDMKKDGGKANWAKLHFDALKRGLMRTHVGAKFCQ
;
A
#
# COMPACT_ATOMS: atom_id res chain seq x y z
N MET A 1 -27.33 -32.46 23.21
CA MET A 1 -26.19 -33.14 22.58
C MET A 1 -25.13 -32.10 22.32
N THR A 2 -24.16 -32.03 23.21
CA THR A 2 -23.04 -31.07 23.16
C THR A 2 -21.87 -31.74 22.45
N THR A 3 -21.53 -31.25 21.27
CA THR A 3 -20.34 -31.68 20.56
C THR A 3 -19.14 -30.84 21.06
N SER A 4 -18.26 -31.49 21.80
CA SER A 4 -16.99 -30.93 22.25
C SER A 4 -15.95 -31.06 21.13
N TYR A 5 -15.29 -29.95 20.81
CA TYR A 5 -14.07 -29.93 19.98
C TYR A 5 -12.87 -30.39 20.79
N PRO A 6 -11.93 -31.15 20.22
CA PRO A 6 -10.75 -31.61 20.95
C PRO A 6 -9.76 -30.46 21.17
N LYS A 7 -9.29 -30.32 22.41
CA LYS A 7 -8.16 -29.46 22.77
C LYS A 7 -6.89 -30.06 22.20
N ILE A 8 -6.15 -29.30 21.41
CA ILE A 8 -4.78 -29.64 21.01
C ILE A 8 -3.89 -29.35 22.21
N GLY A 9 -3.44 -30.43 22.88
CA GLY A 9 -2.53 -30.37 24.00
C GLY A 9 -1.12 -30.01 23.54
N GLY A 10 -0.50 -29.04 24.21
CA GLY A 10 0.92 -28.76 24.07
C GLY A 10 1.78 -29.87 24.65
N ASN A 11 2.81 -30.28 23.92
CA ASN A 11 4.01 -30.91 24.48
C ASN A 11 5.22 -30.12 23.99
N GLY A 12 6.04 -29.75 24.92
CA GLY A 12 7.25 -28.99 24.72
C GLY A 12 8.40 -29.80 24.12
N GLY A 13 9.24 -29.07 23.43
CA GLY A 13 10.65 -29.37 23.27
C GLY A 13 10.98 -30.35 22.16
N GLU A 14 11.20 -29.84 20.98
CA GLU A 14 12.32 -30.28 20.13
C GLU A 14 12.64 -29.19 19.11
N ALA A 15 13.93 -29.02 18.84
CA ALA A 15 14.49 -27.96 18.03
C ALA A 15 13.82 -27.87 16.64
N ASN A 16 13.45 -26.67 16.28
CA ASN A 16 12.79 -26.33 15.02
C ASN A 16 13.81 -26.31 13.86
N GLU A 17 14.41 -27.46 13.58
CA GLU A 17 15.23 -27.71 12.39
C GLU A 17 14.35 -28.11 11.21
N GLY A 18 13.63 -27.16 10.64
CA GLY A 18 12.79 -27.45 9.48
C GLY A 18 11.97 -26.30 8.95
N ARG A 19 11.95 -25.17 9.64
CA ARG A 19 11.42 -23.95 9.07
C ARG A 19 12.50 -23.34 8.19
N VAL A 20 12.56 -23.78 6.93
CA VAL A 20 13.17 -22.98 5.89
C VAL A 20 12.41 -21.66 5.87
N LEU A 21 13.00 -20.63 6.47
CA LEU A 21 12.57 -19.27 6.31
C LEU A 21 12.66 -18.97 4.82
N LEU A 22 11.51 -19.00 4.13
CA LEU A 22 11.35 -18.61 2.74
C LEU A 22 11.59 -17.08 2.56
N SER A 23 12.38 -16.46 3.43
CA SER A 23 12.88 -15.10 3.32
C SER A 23 14.08 -14.97 2.39
N GLN A 24 14.60 -16.07 1.86
CA GLN A 24 15.60 -16.01 0.80
C GLN A 24 14.91 -16.12 -0.54
N THR A 25 14.34 -15.02 -1.03
CA THR A 25 14.17 -14.78 -2.46
C THR A 25 15.55 -14.55 -3.07
N THR A 26 16.39 -15.56 -3.00
CA THR A 26 17.67 -15.59 -3.68
C THR A 26 17.41 -16.01 -5.12
N GLY A 27 17.34 -15.06 -6.03
CA GLY A 27 17.12 -15.45 -7.41
C GLY A 27 17.40 -14.39 -8.46
N PHE A 28 17.35 -13.14 -8.09
CA PHE A 28 17.66 -12.07 -9.02
C PHE A 28 18.93 -11.36 -8.55
N GLY A 29 19.97 -11.47 -9.35
CA GLY A 29 21.29 -10.96 -8.99
C GLY A 29 21.24 -9.45 -8.77
N LYS A 30 21.43 -9.03 -7.51
CA LYS A 30 21.68 -7.64 -7.16
C LYS A 30 22.85 -7.12 -8.01
N PRO A 31 22.69 -6.00 -8.75
CA PRO A 31 23.82 -5.39 -9.44
C PRO A 31 24.95 -5.06 -8.46
N ALA A 32 26.20 -5.15 -8.93
CA ALA A 32 27.34 -4.82 -8.10
C ALA A 32 27.26 -3.35 -7.64
N GLY A 33 27.44 -3.11 -6.33
CA GLY A 33 27.48 -1.77 -5.77
C GLY A 33 26.24 -1.35 -4.97
N TYR A 34 25.09 -2.01 -5.11
CA TYR A 34 23.92 -1.69 -4.29
C TYR A 34 24.04 -2.23 -2.86
N ASP A 35 23.58 -1.44 -1.89
CA ASP A 35 23.31 -1.93 -0.55
C ASP A 35 22.17 -2.97 -0.58
N PRO A 36 22.27 -4.10 0.13
CA PRO A 36 21.25 -5.14 0.11
C PRO A 36 19.86 -4.67 0.57
N ILE A 37 19.80 -3.76 1.56
CA ILE A 37 18.54 -3.25 2.11
C ILE A 37 17.90 -2.28 1.13
N ALA A 38 18.68 -1.39 0.52
CA ALA A 38 18.22 -0.47 -0.51
C ALA A 38 17.74 -1.24 -1.76
N TRP A 39 18.45 -2.31 -2.15
CA TRP A 39 18.02 -3.16 -3.26
C TRP A 39 16.71 -3.88 -2.96
N GLN A 40 16.53 -4.37 -1.73
CA GLN A 40 15.27 -5.01 -1.32
C GLN A 40 14.10 -4.02 -1.40
N ALA A 41 14.29 -2.75 -1.00
CA ALA A 41 13.26 -1.73 -1.12
C ALA A 41 12.85 -1.47 -2.58
N ARG A 42 13.82 -1.48 -3.52
CA ARG A 42 13.56 -1.42 -4.96
C ARG A 42 12.76 -2.63 -5.45
N CYS A 43 13.14 -3.84 -5.06
CA CYS A 43 12.40 -5.06 -5.40
C CYS A 43 10.99 -5.05 -4.84
N ASP A 44 10.79 -4.60 -3.62
CA ASP A 44 9.46 -4.55 -2.99
C ASP A 44 8.57 -3.50 -3.67
N LEU A 45 9.11 -2.32 -4.00
CA LEU A 45 8.36 -1.31 -4.73
C LEU A 45 7.98 -1.78 -6.13
N ALA A 46 8.93 -2.37 -6.89
CA ALA A 46 8.64 -2.94 -8.20
C ALA A 46 7.59 -4.06 -8.12
N ALA A 47 7.67 -4.94 -7.11
CA ALA A 47 6.65 -5.95 -6.88
C ALA A 47 5.26 -5.34 -6.62
N ALA A 48 5.18 -4.24 -5.86
CA ALA A 48 3.91 -3.54 -5.62
C ALA A 48 3.30 -3.00 -6.92
N TYR A 49 4.10 -2.41 -7.82
CA TYR A 49 3.65 -1.98 -9.14
C TYR A 49 3.06 -3.16 -9.94
N HIS A 50 3.78 -4.26 -10.06
CA HIS A 50 3.28 -5.45 -10.76
C HIS A 50 2.01 -6.03 -10.14
N LEU A 51 1.92 -6.09 -8.81
CA LEU A 51 0.75 -6.61 -8.11
C LEU A 51 -0.46 -5.70 -8.30
N CYS A 52 -0.27 -4.38 -8.26
CA CYS A 52 -1.35 -3.44 -8.56
C CYS A 52 -1.84 -3.61 -10.00
N ASN A 53 -0.92 -3.73 -10.98
CA ASN A 53 -1.30 -3.97 -12.37
C ASN A 53 -2.07 -5.31 -12.53
N GLN A 54 -1.61 -6.37 -11.89
CA GLN A 54 -2.26 -7.68 -11.95
C GLN A 54 -3.66 -7.70 -11.31
N MET A 55 -3.94 -6.78 -10.40
CA MET A 55 -5.19 -6.70 -9.62
C MET A 55 -6.09 -5.53 -10.07
N ASP A 56 -5.77 -4.89 -11.19
CA ASP A 56 -6.50 -3.71 -11.72
C ASP A 56 -6.62 -2.58 -10.67
N LEU A 57 -5.53 -2.30 -9.94
CA LEU A 57 -5.45 -1.26 -8.91
C LEU A 57 -4.72 0.00 -9.40
N ASN A 58 -4.41 0.11 -10.68
CA ASN A 58 -3.74 1.23 -11.34
C ASN A 58 -4.55 1.76 -12.51
N GLU A 59 -4.12 2.87 -13.09
CA GLU A 59 -4.76 3.50 -14.23
C GLU A 59 -3.73 3.88 -15.31
N GLY A 60 -3.44 2.94 -16.20
CA GLY A 60 -2.49 3.10 -17.30
C GLY A 60 -1.09 3.48 -16.80
N ILE A 61 -0.57 4.63 -17.27
CA ILE A 61 0.72 5.21 -16.82
C ILE A 61 0.53 6.25 -15.72
N CYS A 62 -0.72 6.53 -15.35
CA CYS A 62 -1.06 7.40 -14.23
C CYS A 62 -0.91 6.66 -12.91
N ASN A 63 -1.00 7.41 -11.80
CA ASN A 63 -0.76 6.94 -10.46
C ASN A 63 0.73 6.61 -10.17
N HIS A 64 1.08 6.56 -8.90
CA HIS A 64 2.48 6.45 -8.50
C HIS A 64 2.61 5.90 -7.08
N LEU A 65 3.64 5.10 -6.90
CA LEU A 65 4.03 4.51 -5.63
C LEU A 65 5.46 4.95 -5.33
N THR A 66 5.74 5.32 -4.08
CA THR A 66 7.08 5.71 -3.65
C THR A 66 7.45 5.06 -2.32
N VAL A 67 8.74 4.87 -2.10
CA VAL A 67 9.29 4.44 -0.81
C VAL A 67 10.59 5.16 -0.53
N MET A 68 10.77 5.60 0.72
CA MET A 68 12.03 6.17 1.19
C MET A 68 13.17 5.17 1.04
N VAL A 69 14.32 5.63 0.61
CA VAL A 69 15.53 4.81 0.57
C VAL A 69 15.97 4.50 2.00
N PRO A 70 16.07 3.22 2.39
CA PRO A 70 16.46 2.86 3.74
C PRO A 70 17.77 3.51 4.18
N GLY A 71 17.78 4.07 5.40
CA GLY A 71 18.94 4.76 5.95
C GLY A 71 19.09 6.22 5.52
N THR A 72 18.16 6.74 4.73
CA THR A 72 18.10 8.17 4.36
C THR A 72 16.79 8.80 4.85
N SER A 73 16.74 10.13 4.91
CA SER A 73 15.52 10.89 5.25
C SER A 73 15.12 11.88 4.16
N ASP A 74 15.89 11.93 3.07
CA ASP A 74 15.81 12.92 2.01
C ASP A 74 15.74 12.31 0.60
N ARG A 75 15.69 10.97 0.49
CA ARG A 75 15.70 10.26 -0.78
C ARG A 75 14.60 9.22 -0.85
N PHE A 76 13.93 9.15 -1.98
CA PHE A 76 12.88 8.16 -2.23
C PHE A 76 12.95 7.60 -3.65
N LEU A 77 12.39 6.39 -3.79
CA LEU A 77 12.28 5.68 -5.06
C LEU A 77 10.92 5.95 -5.69
N CYS A 78 10.89 6.10 -7.01
CA CYS A 78 9.68 6.29 -7.80
C CYS A 78 9.83 5.64 -9.19
N VAL A 79 8.70 5.39 -9.86
CA VAL A 79 8.68 4.95 -11.26
C VAL A 79 9.05 6.11 -12.19
N PRO A 80 9.81 5.89 -13.27
CA PRO A 80 9.92 6.84 -14.37
C PRO A 80 8.55 7.05 -15.03
N TYR A 81 8.21 8.31 -15.31
CA TYR A 81 6.96 8.63 -16.01
C TYR A 81 6.90 8.01 -17.39
N GLY A 82 5.76 7.43 -17.73
CA GLY A 82 5.49 6.83 -19.06
C GLY A 82 5.65 5.31 -19.12
N LEU A 83 6.14 4.66 -18.07
CA LEU A 83 6.15 3.19 -18.00
C LEU A 83 4.78 2.65 -17.61
N LEU A 84 4.37 1.56 -18.25
CA LEU A 84 3.32 0.69 -17.70
C LEU A 84 3.84 -0.03 -16.45
N TRP A 85 2.95 -0.34 -15.54
CA TRP A 85 3.34 -0.87 -14.24
C TRP A 85 3.95 -2.27 -14.29
N ASP A 86 3.71 -3.06 -15.33
CA ASP A 86 4.36 -4.34 -15.56
C ASP A 86 5.74 -4.24 -16.26
N GLU A 87 6.14 -3.01 -16.65
CA GLU A 87 7.49 -2.74 -17.16
C GLU A 87 8.46 -2.33 -16.01
N VAL A 88 7.93 -2.08 -14.79
CA VAL A 88 8.72 -1.60 -13.66
C VAL A 88 9.61 -2.71 -13.13
N THR A 89 10.90 -2.41 -12.96
CA THR A 89 11.88 -3.31 -12.36
C THR A 89 12.65 -2.59 -11.26
N ALA A 90 13.30 -3.33 -10.37
CA ALA A 90 14.13 -2.75 -9.33
C ALA A 90 15.23 -1.83 -9.89
N SER A 91 15.76 -2.16 -11.07
CA SER A 91 16.86 -1.42 -11.72
C SER A 91 16.41 -0.18 -12.48
N ASN A 92 15.14 -0.09 -12.93
CA ASN A 92 14.67 1.08 -13.67
C ASN A 92 13.93 2.12 -12.80
N LEU A 93 13.77 1.88 -11.50
CA LEU A 93 13.27 2.89 -10.58
C LEU A 93 14.22 4.08 -10.46
N LEU A 94 13.67 5.28 -10.43
CA LEU A 94 14.42 6.49 -10.14
C LEU A 94 14.69 6.60 -8.64
N MET A 95 15.82 7.16 -8.26
CA MET A 95 16.08 7.71 -6.92
C MET A 95 16.05 9.24 -7.03
N LEU A 96 15.21 9.86 -6.20
CA LEU A 96 15.02 11.30 -6.16
C LEU A 96 15.46 11.86 -4.81
N ASP A 97 15.91 13.11 -4.81
CA ASP A 97 16.04 13.90 -3.59
C ASP A 97 14.74 14.68 -3.27
N GLU A 98 14.72 15.36 -2.13
CA GLU A 98 13.59 16.18 -1.67
C GLU A 98 13.29 17.39 -2.58
N SER A 99 14.20 17.74 -3.48
CA SER A 99 14.05 18.83 -4.45
C SER A 99 13.57 18.35 -5.82
N GLY A 100 13.43 17.02 -6.01
CA GLY A 100 13.00 16.41 -7.27
C GLY A 100 14.13 16.15 -8.26
N ASN A 101 15.40 16.32 -7.85
CA ASN A 101 16.52 15.94 -8.71
C ASN A 101 16.64 14.42 -8.78
N VAL A 102 16.80 13.89 -10.00
CA VAL A 102 17.10 12.48 -10.21
C VAL A 102 18.56 12.24 -9.84
N LEU A 103 18.78 11.48 -8.77
CA LEU A 103 20.12 11.10 -8.29
C LEU A 103 20.60 9.80 -8.94
N GLU A 104 19.67 8.94 -9.33
CA GLU A 104 19.94 7.64 -9.92
C GLU A 104 18.78 7.18 -10.82
N GLY A 105 19.09 6.49 -11.91
CA GLY A 105 18.14 6.03 -12.91
C GLY A 105 18.05 6.94 -14.12
N GLU A 106 17.26 6.54 -15.13
CA GLU A 106 17.04 7.29 -16.37
C GLU A 106 15.53 7.54 -16.55
N GLY A 107 15.17 8.79 -16.84
CA GLY A 107 13.79 9.21 -17.06
C GLY A 107 13.41 10.45 -16.27
N GLU A 108 12.14 10.81 -16.34
CA GLU A 108 11.56 11.98 -15.67
C GLU A 108 10.52 11.50 -14.65
N ILE A 109 10.25 12.28 -13.61
CA ILE A 109 9.16 12.07 -12.68
C ILE A 109 7.94 12.87 -13.11
N ASP A 110 6.74 12.34 -12.88
CA ASP A 110 5.50 13.10 -12.94
C ASP A 110 5.51 14.19 -11.86
N ALA A 111 5.22 15.43 -12.24
CA ALA A 111 5.18 16.57 -11.33
C ALA A 111 4.14 16.37 -10.21
N THR A 112 2.96 15.80 -10.51
CA THR A 112 1.91 15.53 -9.51
C THR A 112 2.38 14.49 -8.51
N ALA A 113 3.07 13.46 -8.97
CA ALA A 113 3.70 12.45 -8.12
C ALA A 113 4.70 13.10 -7.16
N PHE A 114 5.57 13.94 -7.69
CA PHE A 114 6.62 14.56 -6.89
C PHE A 114 6.03 15.44 -5.77
N PHE A 115 5.17 16.40 -6.10
CA PHE A 115 4.69 17.36 -5.10
C PHE A 115 3.87 16.73 -3.99
N ILE A 116 3.03 15.74 -4.31
CA ILE A 116 2.25 15.03 -3.29
C ILE A 116 3.17 14.18 -2.41
N HIS A 117 3.99 13.34 -3.03
CA HIS A 117 4.77 12.35 -2.28
C HIS A 117 5.90 12.98 -1.48
N ALA A 118 6.61 13.98 -2.04
CA ALA A 118 7.64 14.70 -1.32
C ALA A 118 7.09 15.42 -0.07
N ALA A 119 5.90 16.04 -0.16
CA ALA A 119 5.25 16.67 0.98
C ALA A 119 4.91 15.64 2.08
N ILE A 120 4.41 14.46 1.71
CA ILE A 120 4.07 13.40 2.67
C ILE A 120 5.34 12.77 3.26
N HIS A 121 6.35 12.45 2.45
CA HIS A 121 7.62 11.92 2.94
C HIS A 121 8.33 12.86 3.91
N ALA A 122 8.21 14.17 3.71
CA ALA A 122 8.75 15.18 4.64
C ALA A 122 8.15 15.10 6.05
N THR A 123 7.02 14.42 6.24
CA THR A 123 6.44 14.13 7.58
C THR A 123 7.03 12.89 8.25
N GLY A 124 7.96 12.18 7.60
CA GLY A 124 8.59 10.94 8.08
C GLY A 124 7.89 9.67 7.62
N VAL A 125 6.89 9.74 6.74
CA VAL A 125 6.23 8.58 6.15
C VAL A 125 7.20 7.85 5.23
N VAL A 126 7.28 6.51 5.38
CA VAL A 126 8.25 5.67 4.64
C VAL A 126 7.74 5.29 3.26
N CYS A 127 6.47 4.92 3.12
CA CYS A 127 5.88 4.48 1.86
C CYS A 127 4.58 5.23 1.58
N VAL A 128 4.41 5.69 0.35
CA VAL A 128 3.22 6.42 -0.11
C VAL A 128 2.73 5.78 -1.41
N LEU A 129 1.47 5.37 -1.43
CA LEU A 129 0.80 4.82 -2.60
C LEU A 129 -0.35 5.77 -2.99
N HIS A 130 -0.36 6.24 -4.22
CA HIS A 130 -1.50 6.96 -4.79
C HIS A 130 -2.05 6.19 -5.98
N THR A 131 -3.34 5.85 -5.92
CA THR A 131 -4.00 5.07 -6.97
C THR A 131 -5.47 5.51 -7.15
N HIS A 132 -5.98 5.25 -8.36
CA HIS A 132 -7.39 5.42 -8.71
C HIS A 132 -8.06 4.03 -8.78
N THR A 133 -8.01 3.28 -7.67
CA THR A 133 -8.62 1.95 -7.62
C THR A 133 -10.12 2.02 -7.85
N PRO A 134 -10.73 1.07 -8.60
CA PRO A 134 -12.10 1.22 -9.11
C PRO A 134 -13.16 1.47 -8.03
N ASN A 135 -13.13 0.70 -6.94
CA ASN A 135 -14.20 0.80 -5.93
C ASN A 135 -13.99 1.96 -4.97
N VAL A 136 -12.74 2.22 -4.51
CA VAL A 136 -12.49 3.40 -3.67
C VAL A 136 -12.76 4.67 -4.45
N THR A 137 -12.32 4.76 -5.70
CA THR A 137 -12.57 5.92 -6.56
C THR A 137 -14.07 6.10 -6.81
N ALA A 138 -14.82 5.02 -7.03
CA ALA A 138 -16.28 5.11 -7.18
C ALA A 138 -16.95 5.67 -5.92
N LEU A 139 -16.49 5.29 -4.71
CA LEU A 139 -16.96 5.94 -3.48
C LEU A 139 -16.58 7.42 -3.45
N CYS A 140 -15.35 7.78 -3.81
CA CYS A 140 -14.89 9.18 -3.86
C CYS A 140 -15.69 10.06 -4.84
N CYS A 141 -16.42 9.45 -5.78
CA CYS A 141 -17.32 10.15 -6.72
C CYS A 141 -18.75 10.32 -6.18
N THR A 142 -19.04 9.95 -4.95
CA THR A 142 -20.35 10.16 -4.32
C THR A 142 -20.33 11.36 -3.38
N GLU A 143 -21.50 11.98 -3.11
CA GLU A 143 -21.59 13.10 -2.15
C GLU A 143 -21.18 12.68 -0.73
N ASP A 144 -21.58 11.48 -0.30
CA ASP A 144 -21.13 10.84 0.95
C ASP A 144 -20.13 9.73 0.61
N PHE A 145 -18.86 10.11 0.47
CA PHE A 145 -17.77 9.18 0.15
C PHE A 145 -17.13 8.54 1.39
N THR A 146 -17.93 8.33 2.44
CA THR A 146 -17.49 7.72 3.69
C THR A 146 -17.30 6.21 3.53
N LEU A 147 -16.15 5.71 3.96
CA LEU A 147 -15.95 4.28 4.19
C LEU A 147 -16.67 3.86 5.46
N HIS A 148 -17.78 3.16 5.31
CA HIS A 148 -18.59 2.70 6.44
C HIS A 148 -18.03 1.42 7.10
N MET A 149 -18.07 1.36 8.41
CA MET A 149 -17.66 0.18 9.18
C MET A 149 -18.74 -0.92 9.11
N CYS A 150 -19.04 -1.41 7.90
CA CYS A 150 -20.08 -2.40 7.63
C CYS A 150 -19.56 -3.81 7.31
N HIS A 151 -18.25 -3.97 7.23
CA HIS A 151 -17.59 -5.23 6.88
C HIS A 151 -16.30 -5.40 7.70
N GLN A 152 -15.89 -6.63 8.00
CA GLN A 152 -14.69 -6.89 8.81
C GLN A 152 -13.45 -6.17 8.28
N ASN A 153 -13.23 -6.14 6.95
CA ASN A 153 -12.05 -5.48 6.39
C ASN A 153 -12.10 -3.95 6.56
N SER A 154 -13.28 -3.31 6.56
CA SER A 154 -13.39 -1.88 6.80
C SER A 154 -12.97 -1.48 8.21
N LEU A 155 -13.12 -2.38 9.20
CA LEU A 155 -12.73 -2.12 10.59
C LEU A 155 -11.22 -1.85 10.75
N ARG A 156 -10.39 -2.32 9.81
CA ARG A 156 -8.94 -2.04 9.78
C ARG A 156 -8.63 -0.54 9.69
N PHE A 157 -9.58 0.22 9.16
CA PHE A 157 -9.46 1.66 8.87
C PHE A 157 -10.26 2.54 9.84
N ALA A 158 -10.87 1.95 10.87
CA ALA A 158 -11.70 2.69 11.81
C ALA A 158 -10.88 3.81 12.50
N GLY A 159 -11.30 5.06 12.29
CA GLY A 159 -10.61 6.25 12.82
C GLY A 159 -9.36 6.70 12.06
N ASP A 160 -8.93 5.98 11.01
CA ASP A 160 -7.65 6.20 10.32
C ASP A 160 -7.81 6.63 8.84
N VAL A 161 -9.02 7.06 8.46
CA VAL A 161 -9.32 7.62 7.14
C VAL A 161 -9.56 9.12 7.27
N ALA A 162 -8.82 9.91 6.49
CA ALA A 162 -9.10 11.32 6.23
C ALA A 162 -9.95 11.43 4.94
N TYR A 163 -10.79 12.42 4.90
CA TYR A 163 -11.66 12.71 3.76
C TYR A 163 -11.40 14.13 3.28
N ASP A 164 -10.99 14.27 2.03
CA ASP A 164 -10.81 15.58 1.39
C ASP A 164 -11.96 15.84 0.42
N PRO A 165 -12.89 16.75 0.74
CA PRO A 165 -14.02 17.06 -0.13
C PRO A 165 -13.65 17.99 -1.29
N THR A 166 -12.40 18.49 -1.34
CA THR A 166 -11.98 19.54 -2.28
C THR A 166 -11.07 18.97 -3.34
N PHE A 167 -11.56 18.91 -4.58
CA PHE A 167 -10.74 18.58 -5.74
C PHE A 167 -10.32 19.87 -6.48
N ASN A 168 -9.02 20.18 -6.42
CA ASN A 168 -8.43 21.39 -7.03
C ASN A 168 -7.83 21.16 -8.42
N GLY A 169 -7.99 19.96 -8.99
CA GLY A 169 -7.37 19.57 -10.26
C GLY A 169 -5.99 18.94 -10.06
N LEU A 170 -5.10 19.09 -11.04
CA LEU A 170 -3.75 18.54 -11.00
C LEU A 170 -2.88 19.26 -9.96
N VAL A 171 -2.12 18.49 -9.19
CA VAL A 171 -1.16 19.00 -8.19
C VAL A 171 0.13 19.39 -8.91
N LEU A 172 0.32 20.68 -9.13
CA LEU A 172 1.46 21.21 -9.88
C LEU A 172 2.42 22.08 -9.02
N ASP A 173 2.15 22.15 -7.73
CA ASP A 173 2.95 22.92 -6.78
C ASP A 173 2.96 22.28 -5.37
N ARG A 174 3.85 22.81 -4.54
CA ARG A 174 4.02 22.33 -3.17
C ARG A 174 2.87 22.72 -2.25
N GLU A 175 2.15 23.80 -2.53
CA GLU A 175 1.08 24.31 -1.66
C GLU A 175 -0.06 23.28 -1.55
N GLU A 176 -0.40 22.66 -2.66
CA GLU A 176 -1.43 21.60 -2.68
C GLU A 176 -0.95 20.33 -1.94
N GLY A 177 0.30 19.92 -2.13
CA GLY A 177 0.89 18.81 -1.35
C GLY A 177 0.84 19.07 0.17
N ASP A 178 1.23 20.27 0.60
CA ASP A 178 1.18 20.68 2.01
C ASP A 178 -0.28 20.76 2.54
N ARG A 179 -1.24 21.14 1.68
CA ARG A 179 -2.67 21.12 2.00
C ARG A 179 -3.16 19.70 2.28
N LEU A 180 -2.81 18.76 1.40
CA LEU A 180 -3.20 17.35 1.55
C LEU A 180 -2.61 16.76 2.85
N VAL A 181 -1.36 17.06 3.19
CA VAL A 181 -0.75 16.66 4.47
C VAL A 181 -1.56 17.17 5.66
N LYS A 182 -2.03 18.43 5.63
CA LYS A 182 -2.87 19.00 6.69
C LYS A 182 -4.22 18.29 6.80
N VAL A 183 -4.84 17.96 5.66
CA VAL A 183 -6.11 17.21 5.62
C VAL A 183 -5.92 15.80 6.18
N MET A 184 -4.83 15.12 5.84
CA MET A 184 -4.49 13.80 6.39
C MET A 184 -4.37 13.82 7.91
N ASN A 185 -3.82 14.88 8.48
CA ASN A 185 -3.70 15.07 9.94
C ASN A 185 -3.16 13.83 10.67
N GLY A 186 -2.10 13.22 10.11
CA GLY A 186 -1.44 12.03 10.64
C GLY A 186 -2.18 10.71 10.41
N LYS A 187 -3.32 10.71 9.71
CA LYS A 187 -4.00 9.48 9.29
C LYS A 187 -3.30 8.84 8.10
N ARG A 188 -3.37 7.51 8.00
CA ARG A 188 -2.67 6.76 6.97
C ARG A 188 -3.40 6.70 5.63
N VAL A 189 -4.71 6.91 5.61
CA VAL A 189 -5.53 6.86 4.40
C VAL A 189 -6.14 8.23 4.16
N LEU A 190 -6.02 8.74 2.94
CA LEU A 190 -6.76 9.91 2.47
C LEU A 190 -7.64 9.49 1.28
N MET A 191 -8.94 9.56 1.44
CA MET A 191 -9.90 9.49 0.34
C MET A 191 -10.15 10.90 -0.17
N HIS A 192 -9.91 11.13 -1.47
CA HIS A 192 -9.98 12.44 -2.11
C HIS A 192 -11.17 12.47 -3.07
N ALA A 193 -12.13 13.37 -2.82
CA ALA A 193 -13.33 13.51 -3.65
C ALA A 193 -13.00 13.67 -5.15
N ASN A 194 -13.75 12.97 -5.99
CA ASN A 194 -13.62 12.98 -7.45
C ASN A 194 -12.23 12.60 -7.99
N HIS A 195 -11.39 11.93 -7.19
CA HIS A 195 -10.02 11.62 -7.57
C HIS A 195 -9.68 10.15 -7.27
N GLY A 196 -9.26 9.86 -6.04
CA GLY A 196 -8.78 8.52 -5.69
C GLY A 196 -8.32 8.46 -4.25
N VAL A 197 -7.28 7.68 -3.98
CA VAL A 197 -6.79 7.43 -2.62
C VAL A 197 -5.29 7.62 -2.49
N ILE A 198 -4.86 8.14 -1.33
CA ILE A 198 -3.46 8.09 -0.88
C ILE A 198 -3.38 7.20 0.35
N ILE A 199 -2.41 6.29 0.34
CA ILE A 199 -2.15 5.37 1.46
C ILE A 199 -0.70 5.50 1.90
N CYS A 200 -0.51 5.64 3.21
CA CYS A 200 0.78 5.73 3.87
C CYS A 200 1.06 4.47 4.69
N GLY A 201 2.30 4.02 4.70
CA GLY A 201 2.73 2.87 5.49
C GLY A 201 4.18 2.96 5.94
N ASP A 202 4.53 2.17 6.95
CA ASP A 202 5.90 2.05 7.47
C ASP A 202 6.77 1.12 6.59
N SER A 203 6.16 0.49 5.60
CA SER A 203 6.81 -0.33 4.58
C SER A 203 5.94 -0.45 3.34
N VAL A 204 6.51 -0.88 2.21
CA VAL A 204 5.77 -1.22 0.99
C VAL A 204 4.71 -2.29 1.28
N ALA A 205 5.07 -3.30 2.08
CA ALA A 205 4.16 -4.38 2.44
C ALA A 205 2.92 -3.87 3.20
N GLU A 206 3.09 -2.95 4.16
CA GLU A 206 1.98 -2.40 4.93
C GLU A 206 1.08 -1.48 4.10
N ALA A 207 1.70 -0.61 3.29
CA ALA A 207 0.93 0.27 2.42
C ALA A 207 0.14 -0.52 1.37
N PHE A 208 0.74 -1.55 0.77
CA PHE A 208 0.08 -2.42 -0.19
C PHE A 208 -1.06 -3.25 0.45
N ASP A 209 -0.83 -3.80 1.64
CA ASP A 209 -1.85 -4.55 2.38
C ASP A 209 -3.08 -3.67 2.68
N ASP A 210 -2.84 -2.41 3.09
CA ASP A 210 -3.91 -1.45 3.29
C ASP A 210 -4.63 -1.10 1.98
N LEU A 211 -3.91 -0.87 0.87
CA LEU A 211 -4.52 -0.62 -0.43
C LEU A 211 -5.43 -1.77 -0.85
N TYR A 212 -4.93 -2.99 -0.77
CA TYR A 212 -5.68 -4.19 -1.12
C TYR A 212 -6.97 -4.33 -0.30
N TYR A 213 -6.87 -4.22 1.04
CA TYR A 213 -8.04 -4.40 1.90
C TYR A 213 -8.99 -3.20 1.88
N LEU A 214 -8.51 -1.99 1.61
CA LEU A 214 -9.36 -0.82 1.41
C LEU A 214 -10.22 -0.98 0.16
N GLU A 215 -9.62 -1.37 -0.95
CA GLU A 215 -10.34 -1.63 -2.19
C GLU A 215 -11.38 -2.73 -2.02
N ARG A 216 -11.02 -3.84 -1.35
CA ARG A 216 -11.98 -4.91 -1.02
C ARG A 216 -13.10 -4.46 -0.09
N ALA A 217 -12.83 -3.57 0.86
CA ALA A 217 -13.86 -3.01 1.74
C ALA A 217 -14.81 -2.09 0.98
N ALA A 218 -14.29 -1.26 0.09
CA ALA A 218 -15.07 -0.40 -0.79
C ALA A 218 -15.96 -1.21 -1.75
N GLU A 219 -15.42 -2.25 -2.37
CA GLU A 219 -16.16 -3.18 -3.23
C GLU A 219 -17.38 -3.77 -2.49
N VAL A 220 -17.16 -4.31 -1.30
CA VAL A 220 -18.24 -4.90 -0.49
C VAL A 220 -19.27 -3.85 -0.09
N GLN A 221 -18.83 -2.63 0.27
CA GLN A 221 -19.75 -1.54 0.60
C GLN A 221 -20.62 -1.16 -0.61
N ILE A 222 -20.04 -0.98 -1.79
CA ILE A 222 -20.77 -0.65 -3.02
C ILE A 222 -21.78 -1.73 -3.37
N LEU A 223 -21.36 -3.00 -3.33
CA LEU A 223 -22.26 -4.14 -3.59
C LEU A 223 -23.42 -4.20 -2.59
N ALA A 224 -23.16 -3.93 -1.30
CA ALA A 224 -24.20 -3.86 -0.30
C ALA A 224 -25.17 -2.69 -0.55
N MET A 225 -24.65 -1.50 -0.89
CA MET A 225 -25.44 -0.31 -1.22
C MET A 225 -26.29 -0.52 -2.47
N SER A 226 -25.80 -1.24 -3.48
CA SER A 226 -26.54 -1.54 -4.72
C SER A 226 -27.81 -2.36 -4.51
N THR A 227 -27.97 -3.00 -3.36
CA THR A 227 -29.21 -3.71 -3.00
C THR A 227 -30.38 -2.79 -2.65
N GLY A 228 -30.13 -1.49 -2.49
CA GLY A 228 -31.12 -0.50 -2.02
C GLY A 228 -31.49 -0.65 -0.54
N LYS A 229 -30.85 -1.55 0.22
CA LYS A 229 -31.08 -1.71 1.66
C LYS A 229 -30.06 -0.90 2.45
N ALA A 230 -30.46 -0.47 3.65
CA ALA A 230 -29.56 0.24 4.56
C ALA A 230 -28.37 -0.67 4.96
N LEU A 231 -27.19 -0.09 5.06
CA LEU A 231 -26.00 -0.79 5.54
C LEU A 231 -26.15 -1.18 7.01
N ARG A 232 -25.69 -2.37 7.36
CA ARG A 232 -25.59 -2.81 8.74
C ARG A 232 -24.24 -2.43 9.29
N ILE A 233 -24.21 -1.36 10.08
CA ILE A 233 -22.98 -0.84 10.69
C ILE A 233 -22.58 -1.72 11.88
N VAL A 234 -21.28 -2.05 11.97
CA VAL A 234 -20.71 -2.75 13.12
C VAL A 234 -20.68 -1.80 14.31
N PRO A 235 -21.12 -2.23 15.50
CA PRO A 235 -21.06 -1.39 16.70
C PRO A 235 -19.63 -0.92 17.02
N GLU A 236 -19.50 0.32 17.48
CA GLU A 236 -18.19 0.95 17.73
C GLU A 236 -17.32 0.17 18.72
N ASN A 237 -17.92 -0.38 19.77
CA ASN A 237 -17.22 -1.20 20.75
C ASN A 237 -16.63 -2.48 20.11
N VAL A 238 -17.29 -3.06 19.12
CA VAL A 238 -16.78 -4.23 18.36
C VAL A 238 -15.65 -3.81 17.44
N ALA A 239 -15.78 -2.66 16.76
CA ALA A 239 -14.73 -2.12 15.91
C ALA A 239 -13.46 -1.79 16.73
N ASN A 240 -13.62 -1.16 17.89
CA ASN A 240 -12.50 -0.86 18.79
C ASN A 240 -11.82 -2.13 19.32
N GLN A 241 -12.60 -3.15 19.70
CA GLN A 241 -12.03 -4.43 20.12
C GLN A 241 -11.26 -5.11 18.97
N PHE A 242 -11.78 -5.07 17.75
CA PHE A 242 -11.09 -5.58 16.57
C PHE A 242 -9.72 -4.92 16.38
N LEU A 243 -9.62 -3.60 16.50
CA LEU A 243 -8.34 -2.87 16.39
C LEU A 243 -7.35 -3.27 17.50
N VAL A 244 -7.83 -3.55 18.72
CA VAL A 244 -7.00 -4.08 19.81
C VAL A 244 -6.47 -5.47 19.46
N ASP A 245 -7.33 -6.34 18.92
CA ASP A 245 -6.96 -7.70 18.55
C ASP A 245 -5.98 -7.72 17.36
N MET A 246 -6.13 -6.78 16.42
CA MET A 246 -5.19 -6.59 15.30
C MET A 246 -3.75 -6.27 15.73
N LYS A 247 -3.53 -5.81 16.94
CA LYS A 247 -2.18 -5.51 17.47
C LYS A 247 -1.49 -6.72 18.10
N LYS A 248 -2.20 -7.85 18.26
CA LYS A 248 -1.64 -9.09 18.81
C LYS A 248 -0.75 -9.81 17.79
N ASP A 249 0.07 -10.75 18.26
CA ASP A 249 0.86 -11.67 17.43
C ASP A 249 1.74 -11.00 16.36
N GLY A 250 2.41 -9.90 16.71
CA GLY A 250 3.26 -9.12 15.80
C GLY A 250 2.47 -8.07 15.00
N GLY A 251 1.16 -8.02 15.21
CA GLY A 251 0.30 -6.97 14.71
C GLY A 251 0.17 -6.91 13.19
N LYS A 252 -0.31 -5.76 12.73
CA LYS A 252 -0.55 -5.48 11.32
C LYS A 252 0.69 -5.68 10.44
N ALA A 253 1.86 -5.23 10.89
CA ALA A 253 3.11 -5.33 10.13
C ALA A 253 3.46 -6.78 9.77
N ASN A 254 3.28 -7.72 10.73
CA ASN A 254 3.53 -9.13 10.47
C ASN A 254 2.53 -9.72 9.46
N TRP A 255 1.25 -9.38 9.56
CA TRP A 255 0.23 -9.87 8.64
C TRP A 255 0.42 -9.29 7.23
N ALA A 256 0.70 -7.99 7.12
CA ALA A 256 1.01 -7.34 5.87
C ALA A 256 2.23 -7.97 5.18
N LYS A 257 3.29 -8.23 5.94
CA LYS A 257 4.48 -8.90 5.43
C LYS A 257 4.17 -10.31 4.92
N LEU A 258 3.44 -11.12 5.69
CA LEU A 258 3.06 -12.49 5.27
C LEU A 258 2.21 -12.48 4.00
N HIS A 259 1.26 -11.56 3.91
CA HIS A 259 0.40 -11.39 2.73
C HIS A 259 1.23 -10.96 1.53
N PHE A 260 2.01 -9.90 1.66
CA PHE A 260 2.84 -9.37 0.57
C PHE A 260 3.87 -10.40 0.07
N ASP A 261 4.52 -11.15 0.98
CA ASP A 261 5.44 -12.22 0.61
C ASP A 261 4.73 -13.37 -0.12
N ALA A 262 3.49 -13.68 0.26
CA ALA A 262 2.69 -14.69 -0.46
C ALA A 262 2.35 -14.21 -1.88
N LEU A 263 2.00 -12.95 -2.04
CA LEU A 263 1.71 -12.33 -3.35
C LEU A 263 2.97 -12.27 -4.22
N LYS A 264 4.12 -11.87 -3.67
CA LYS A 264 5.40 -11.91 -4.40
C LYS A 264 5.74 -13.32 -4.90
N ARG A 265 5.54 -14.35 -4.07
CA ARG A 265 5.70 -15.75 -4.54
C ARG A 265 4.72 -16.11 -5.67
N GLY A 266 3.50 -15.55 -5.63
CA GLY A 266 2.54 -15.65 -6.73
C GLY A 266 3.04 -15.00 -8.00
N LEU A 267 3.50 -13.76 -7.89
CA LEU A 267 4.04 -12.96 -8.97
C LEU A 267 5.24 -13.64 -9.67
N MET A 268 6.17 -14.19 -8.88
CA MET A 268 7.34 -14.91 -9.42
C MET A 268 7.01 -16.15 -10.28
N ARG A 269 5.77 -16.65 -10.22
CA ARG A 269 5.32 -17.75 -11.09
C ARG A 269 4.81 -17.28 -12.46
N THR A 270 4.63 -15.99 -12.66
CA THR A 270 4.27 -15.40 -13.95
C THR A 270 5.53 -15.04 -14.74
N HIS A 271 5.45 -15.11 -16.08
CA HIS A 271 6.61 -14.77 -16.91
C HIS A 271 7.03 -13.30 -16.77
N VAL A 272 6.06 -12.40 -16.73
CA VAL A 272 6.29 -10.95 -16.61
C VAL A 272 6.72 -10.62 -15.17
N GLY A 273 5.97 -11.07 -14.20
CA GLY A 273 6.23 -10.77 -12.80
C GLY A 273 7.55 -11.31 -12.26
N ALA A 274 8.11 -12.38 -12.85
CA ALA A 274 9.41 -12.90 -12.43
C ALA A 274 10.57 -11.91 -12.62
N LYS A 275 10.37 -10.81 -13.36
CA LYS A 275 11.41 -9.83 -13.70
C LYS A 275 11.44 -8.61 -12.76
N PHE A 276 10.49 -8.46 -11.88
CA PHE A 276 10.38 -7.23 -11.05
C PHE A 276 11.64 -6.90 -10.24
N CYS A 277 12.41 -7.89 -9.83
CA CYS A 277 13.62 -7.72 -9.03
C CYS A 277 14.91 -7.87 -9.87
N GLN A 278 14.93 -7.33 -11.09
CA GLN A 278 16.09 -7.26 -11.98
C GLN A 278 16.69 -5.88 -11.99
#